data_da178bd86bf7b62ec391e129819b6f54
#
_entry.id   da178bd86bf7b62ec391e129819b6f54
#
_cell.length_a   1.000
_cell.length_b   1.000
_cell.length_c   1.000
_cell.angle_alpha   90.00
_cell.angle_beta   90.00
_cell.angle_gamma   90.00
#
_symmetry.space_group_name_H-M   'P 1'
#
loop_
_entity.id
_entity.type
_entity.pdbx_description
1 polymer ?
#
loop_
_entity_poly.entity_id
_entity_poly.type
_entity_poly.pdbx_seq_one_letter_code
_entity_poly.pdbx_strand_id
1 'polypeptide(L)'
;YEATVVDGELLGMKVLVEGKHPVGLYLPNATDERRQKAEQMILDYVADPDYFERYMSIGPTANDHFVFMEKVGSGKQMVICGAGHVSIALLRLAKMVGFKVTVIDDRPVFCNKAREAGADEVICEPFRQALERMDDHQEPYFIIVTRGHQYDVDCMHVILGKRHSYIGMMGSKVRVKNLKAGLLEEGYDAALL
;
A
#
# COMPACT_ATOMS: atom_id res chain seq x y z
N TYR A 1 10.16 -0.62 -6.65
CA TYR A 1 11.06 -1.77 -6.68
C TYR A 1 12.43 -1.36 -7.18
N GLU A 2 13.47 -2.00 -6.68
CA GLU A 2 14.81 -1.96 -7.27
C GLU A 2 15.09 -3.31 -7.92
N ALA A 3 15.44 -3.28 -9.21
CA ALA A 3 15.92 -4.44 -9.96
C ALA A 3 17.45 -4.36 -10.06
N THR A 4 18.15 -5.42 -9.67
CA THR A 4 19.60 -5.51 -9.81
C THR A 4 19.97 -6.71 -10.69
N VAL A 5 20.69 -6.48 -11.78
CA VAL A 5 21.22 -7.58 -12.59
C VAL A 5 22.42 -8.18 -11.87
N VAL A 6 22.38 -9.50 -11.65
CA VAL A 6 23.37 -10.21 -10.83
C VAL A 6 24.33 -11.08 -11.64
N ASP A 7 24.23 -11.06 -12.99
CA ASP A 7 25.13 -11.80 -13.87
C ASP A 7 25.31 -11.15 -15.25
N GLY A 8 26.19 -11.73 -16.07
CA GLY A 8 26.39 -11.37 -17.47
C GLY A 8 26.98 -9.97 -17.71
N GLU A 9 26.79 -9.48 -18.93
CA GLU A 9 27.35 -8.20 -19.37
C GLU A 9 26.79 -6.97 -18.66
N LEU A 10 25.62 -7.12 -18.05
CA LEU A 10 24.89 -6.05 -17.34
C LEU A 10 25.03 -6.17 -15.82
N LEU A 11 25.95 -7.01 -15.33
CA LEU A 11 26.20 -7.20 -13.92
C LEU A 11 26.33 -5.88 -13.16
N GLY A 12 25.59 -5.73 -12.08
CA GLY A 12 25.58 -4.54 -11.23
C GLY A 12 24.71 -3.39 -11.74
N MET A 13 24.03 -3.58 -12.88
CA MET A 13 22.99 -2.63 -13.30
C MET A 13 21.86 -2.60 -12.25
N LYS A 14 21.41 -1.40 -11.94
CA LYS A 14 20.26 -1.18 -11.06
C LYS A 14 19.22 -0.33 -11.76
N VAL A 15 17.98 -0.74 -11.67
CA VAL A 15 16.83 0.01 -12.19
C VAL A 15 15.83 0.21 -11.07
N LEU A 16 15.46 1.46 -10.82
CA LEU A 16 14.35 1.80 -9.94
C LEU A 16 13.08 1.83 -10.76
N VAL A 17 12.09 1.04 -10.36
CA VAL A 17 10.81 0.88 -11.06
C VAL A 17 9.67 1.33 -10.15
N GLU A 18 8.83 2.23 -10.64
CA GLU A 18 7.58 2.64 -10.00
C GLU A 18 6.39 2.13 -10.82
N GLY A 19 5.58 1.23 -10.22
CA GLY A 19 4.57 0.50 -10.97
C GLY A 19 5.21 -0.33 -12.09
N LYS A 20 4.93 0.01 -13.35
CA LYS A 20 5.50 -0.61 -14.55
C LYS A 20 6.45 0.32 -15.32
N HIS A 21 6.90 1.41 -14.70
CA HIS A 21 7.73 2.42 -15.34
C HIS A 21 9.09 2.51 -14.67
N PRO A 22 10.21 2.47 -15.44
CA PRO A 22 11.52 2.75 -14.91
C PRO A 22 11.61 4.25 -14.59
N VAL A 23 11.99 4.59 -13.35
CA VAL A 23 12.15 5.98 -12.89
C VAL A 23 13.59 6.35 -12.63
N GLY A 24 14.49 5.38 -12.61
CA GLY A 24 15.92 5.59 -12.46
C GLY A 24 16.72 4.40 -12.95
N LEU A 25 17.82 4.66 -13.64
CA LEU A 25 18.75 3.67 -14.14
C LEU A 25 20.17 4.00 -13.68
N TYR A 26 20.82 3.06 -13.03
CA TYR A 26 22.25 3.08 -12.74
C TYR A 26 22.93 1.94 -13.50
N LEU A 27 23.81 2.30 -14.45
CA LEU A 27 24.63 1.34 -15.16
C LEU A 27 26.03 1.96 -15.31
N PRO A 28 27.04 1.50 -14.53
CA PRO A 28 28.37 2.04 -14.59
C PRO A 28 29.01 1.75 -15.96
N ASN A 29 29.65 2.78 -16.54
CA ASN A 29 30.42 2.68 -17.79
C ASN A 29 29.64 2.19 -19.02
N ALA A 30 28.33 2.41 -19.08
CA ALA A 30 27.50 1.97 -20.21
C ALA A 30 27.48 2.99 -21.35
N THR A 31 27.57 2.47 -22.57
CA THR A 31 27.19 3.21 -23.79
C THR A 31 25.66 3.40 -23.83
N ASP A 32 25.19 4.36 -24.61
CA ASP A 32 23.74 4.62 -24.74
C ASP A 32 22.98 3.39 -25.29
N GLU A 33 23.59 2.63 -26.18
CA GLU A 33 23.02 1.38 -26.72
C GLU A 33 22.85 0.32 -25.61
N ARG A 34 23.82 0.17 -24.73
CA ARG A 34 23.73 -0.76 -23.58
C ARG A 34 22.67 -0.32 -22.60
N ARG A 35 22.49 1.00 -22.37
CA ARG A 35 21.42 1.54 -21.52
C ARG A 35 20.06 1.22 -22.08
N GLN A 36 19.81 1.47 -23.34
CA GLN A 36 18.53 1.18 -24.00
C GLN A 36 18.20 -0.32 -23.94
N LYS A 37 19.17 -1.19 -24.21
CA LYS A 37 18.99 -2.64 -24.09
C LYS A 37 18.63 -3.05 -22.67
N ALA A 38 19.28 -2.47 -21.69
CA ALA A 38 19.06 -2.72 -20.27
C ALA A 38 17.67 -2.27 -19.80
N GLU A 39 17.25 -1.06 -20.21
CA GLU A 39 15.90 -0.55 -19.92
C GLU A 39 14.83 -1.46 -20.51
N GLN A 40 14.98 -1.85 -21.79
CA GLN A 40 14.01 -2.74 -22.44
C GLN A 40 13.92 -4.09 -21.73
N MET A 41 15.04 -4.68 -21.34
CA MET A 41 15.07 -5.94 -20.61
C MET A 41 14.31 -5.87 -19.29
N ILE A 42 14.46 -4.78 -18.52
CA ILE A 42 13.73 -4.60 -17.27
C ILE A 42 12.24 -4.33 -17.52
N LEU A 43 11.90 -3.56 -18.55
CA LEU A 43 10.51 -3.34 -18.94
C LEU A 43 9.81 -4.64 -19.32
N ASP A 44 10.49 -5.52 -20.07
CA ASP A 44 9.96 -6.84 -20.43
C ASP A 44 9.75 -7.71 -19.18
N TYR A 45 10.68 -7.65 -18.22
CA TYR A 45 10.57 -8.38 -16.96
C TYR A 45 9.41 -7.85 -16.08
N VAL A 46 9.22 -6.53 -16.00
CA VAL A 46 8.14 -5.88 -15.25
C VAL A 46 6.78 -6.06 -15.93
N ALA A 47 6.75 -6.31 -17.25
CA ALA A 47 5.52 -6.59 -17.98
C ALA A 47 4.95 -7.99 -17.71
N ASP A 48 5.75 -8.92 -17.18
CA ASP A 48 5.31 -10.26 -16.79
C ASP A 48 4.18 -10.16 -15.74
N PRO A 49 2.98 -10.77 -15.97
CA PRO A 49 1.88 -10.78 -15.02
C PRO A 49 2.25 -11.33 -13.65
N ASP A 50 3.16 -12.31 -13.60
CA ASP A 50 3.60 -12.98 -12.38
C ASP A 50 4.67 -12.19 -11.61
N TYR A 51 5.14 -11.08 -12.16
CA TYR A 51 6.16 -10.23 -11.56
C TYR A 51 5.79 -9.72 -10.15
N PHE A 52 4.53 -9.34 -9.94
CA PHE A 52 4.08 -8.76 -8.68
C PHE A 52 3.87 -9.78 -7.56
N GLU A 53 3.81 -11.07 -7.85
CA GLU A 53 3.66 -12.13 -6.86
C GLU A 53 4.99 -12.56 -6.23
N ARG A 54 6.11 -12.18 -6.84
CA ARG A 54 7.45 -12.59 -6.41
C ARG A 54 8.16 -11.48 -5.64
N TYR A 55 7.94 -11.42 -4.35
CA TYR A 55 8.81 -10.65 -3.46
C TYR A 55 10.19 -11.32 -3.41
N MET A 56 11.24 -10.62 -3.83
CA MET A 56 12.61 -11.12 -3.93
C MET A 56 12.70 -12.39 -4.81
N SER A 57 12.72 -12.22 -6.10
CA SER A 57 13.01 -13.31 -7.02
C SER A 57 14.34 -13.08 -7.73
N ILE A 58 15.16 -14.13 -7.80
CA ILE A 58 16.20 -14.24 -8.80
C ILE A 58 15.61 -15.11 -9.90
N GLY A 59 15.47 -14.56 -11.09
CA GLY A 59 14.89 -15.30 -12.21
C GLY A 59 15.55 -14.92 -13.54
N PRO A 60 15.54 -15.83 -14.53
CA PRO A 60 16.02 -15.52 -15.86
C PRO A 60 15.12 -14.50 -16.53
N THR A 61 15.72 -13.54 -17.20
CA THR A 61 15.04 -12.67 -18.16
C THR A 61 15.00 -13.33 -19.54
N ALA A 62 14.25 -12.75 -20.48
CA ALA A 62 14.22 -13.22 -21.87
C ALA A 62 15.61 -13.25 -22.56
N ASN A 63 16.63 -12.62 -21.97
CA ASN A 63 18.01 -12.57 -22.45
C ASN A 63 18.98 -13.38 -21.56
N ASP A 64 18.49 -14.36 -20.82
CA ASP A 64 19.28 -15.26 -19.94
C ASP A 64 20.08 -14.55 -18.82
N HIS A 65 19.69 -13.31 -18.45
CA HIS A 65 20.25 -12.63 -17.28
C HIS A 65 19.42 -12.90 -16.03
N PHE A 66 20.09 -13.05 -14.90
CA PHE A 66 19.43 -13.12 -13.60
C PHE A 66 19.25 -11.73 -13.01
N VAL A 67 18.01 -11.44 -12.59
CA VAL A 67 17.65 -10.15 -11.97
C VAL A 67 17.16 -10.40 -10.55
N PHE A 68 17.78 -9.73 -9.61
CA PHE A 68 17.31 -9.66 -8.22
C PHE A 68 16.36 -8.47 -8.09
N MET A 69 15.15 -8.74 -7.62
CA MET A 69 14.13 -7.71 -7.41
C MET A 69 13.85 -7.56 -5.92
N GLU A 70 13.88 -6.33 -5.45
CA GLU A 70 13.49 -6.02 -4.09
C GLU A 70 12.52 -4.82 -4.05
N LYS A 71 11.61 -4.86 -3.08
CA LYS A 71 10.71 -3.73 -2.84
C LYS A 71 11.48 -2.66 -2.07
N VAL A 72 11.86 -1.58 -2.76
CA VAL A 72 12.49 -0.41 -2.17
C VAL A 72 11.41 0.64 -1.94
N GLY A 73 11.30 1.14 -0.75
CA GLY A 73 10.36 2.23 -0.48
C GLY A 73 9.86 2.25 0.95
N SER A 74 9.08 3.26 1.25
CA SER A 74 8.43 3.45 2.54
C SER A 74 7.71 2.17 2.96
N GLY A 75 7.94 1.73 4.20
CA GLY A 75 7.29 0.56 4.79
C GLY A 75 5.79 0.54 4.54
N LYS A 76 5.18 -0.63 4.72
CA LYS A 76 3.73 -0.81 4.54
C LYS A 76 2.95 0.31 5.19
N GLN A 77 1.99 0.88 4.46
CA GLN A 77 1.15 1.95 4.96
C GLN A 77 -0.08 1.38 5.67
N MET A 78 -0.40 1.90 6.84
CA MET A 78 -1.64 1.60 7.56
C MET A 78 -2.44 2.88 7.75
N VAL A 79 -3.71 2.83 7.38
CA VAL A 79 -4.67 3.92 7.56
C VAL A 79 -5.69 3.50 8.60
N ILE A 80 -5.72 4.20 9.73
CA ILE A 80 -6.64 3.92 10.84
C ILE A 80 -7.77 4.95 10.82
N CYS A 81 -8.98 4.51 10.54
CA CYS A 81 -10.19 5.33 10.58
C CYS A 81 -10.77 5.34 11.99
N GLY A 82 -10.55 6.43 12.71
CA GLY A 82 -10.88 6.64 14.12
C GLY A 82 -9.62 6.80 14.97
N ALA A 83 -9.65 7.71 15.95
CA ALA A 83 -8.55 8.02 16.86
C ALA A 83 -8.89 7.75 18.34
N GLY A 84 -9.72 6.74 18.60
CA GLY A 84 -10.06 6.29 19.96
C GLY A 84 -8.90 5.55 20.64
N HIS A 85 -9.12 5.10 21.89
CA HIS A 85 -8.05 4.42 22.65
C HIS A 85 -7.57 3.11 22.00
N VAL A 86 -8.45 2.39 21.33
CA VAL A 86 -8.07 1.18 20.59
C VAL A 86 -7.16 1.54 19.43
N SER A 87 -7.48 2.61 18.71
CA SER A 87 -6.67 3.13 17.61
C SER A 87 -5.28 3.57 18.07
N ILE A 88 -5.19 4.22 19.22
CA ILE A 88 -3.89 4.63 19.80
C ILE A 88 -3.02 3.43 20.18
N ALA A 89 -3.61 2.37 20.72
CA ALA A 89 -2.89 1.13 21.01
C ALA A 89 -2.41 0.46 19.71
N LEU A 90 -3.29 0.35 18.72
CA LEU A 90 -2.97 -0.22 17.40
C LEU A 90 -1.89 0.58 16.68
N LEU A 91 -1.97 1.91 16.69
CA LEU A 91 -0.95 2.81 16.13
C LEU A 91 0.45 2.47 16.68
N ARG A 92 0.59 2.36 17.99
CA ARG A 92 1.88 2.04 18.63
C ARG A 92 2.41 0.68 18.19
N LEU A 93 1.54 -0.34 18.14
CA LEU A 93 1.91 -1.68 17.68
C LEU A 93 2.31 -1.67 16.21
N ALA A 94 1.54 -1.00 15.35
CA ALA A 94 1.84 -0.88 13.93
C ALA A 94 3.20 -0.19 13.68
N LYS A 95 3.51 0.87 14.43
CA LYS A 95 4.82 1.52 14.38
C LYS A 95 5.96 0.59 14.81
N MET A 96 5.76 -0.21 15.84
CA MET A 96 6.78 -1.19 16.31
C MET A 96 7.12 -2.23 15.24
N VAL A 97 6.16 -2.59 14.38
CA VAL A 97 6.38 -3.57 13.30
C VAL A 97 6.66 -2.89 11.93
N GLY A 98 6.97 -1.59 11.94
CA GLY A 98 7.50 -0.88 10.77
C GLY A 98 6.46 -0.32 9.81
N PHE A 99 5.18 -0.21 10.19
CA PHE A 99 4.20 0.50 9.40
C PHE A 99 4.40 2.01 9.46
N LYS A 100 4.19 2.68 8.32
CA LYS A 100 3.88 4.11 8.28
C LYS A 100 2.39 4.27 8.55
N VAL A 101 2.02 5.03 9.59
CA VAL A 101 0.64 5.07 10.08
C VAL A 101 0.03 6.45 9.88
N THR A 102 -1.07 6.48 9.10
CA THR A 102 -1.98 7.64 8.97
C THR A 102 -3.21 7.41 9.83
N VAL A 103 -3.62 8.38 10.63
CA VAL A 103 -4.85 8.32 11.43
C VAL A 103 -5.83 9.38 10.96
N ILE A 104 -7.10 8.99 10.75
CA ILE A 104 -8.19 9.88 10.34
C ILE A 104 -9.22 9.94 11.46
N ASP A 105 -9.61 11.14 11.88
CA ASP A 105 -10.74 11.37 12.80
C ASP A 105 -11.30 12.79 12.59
N ASP A 106 -12.59 12.99 12.73
CA ASP A 106 -13.23 14.30 12.56
C ASP A 106 -13.19 15.19 13.82
N ARG A 107 -12.62 14.68 14.92
CA ARG A 107 -12.60 15.34 16.24
C ARG A 107 -11.20 15.83 16.59
N PRO A 108 -10.96 17.16 16.68
CA PRO A 108 -9.63 17.72 16.91
C PRO A 108 -8.92 17.17 18.16
N VAL A 109 -9.65 16.95 19.25
CA VAL A 109 -9.10 16.42 20.51
C VAL A 109 -8.49 15.03 20.32
N PHE A 110 -9.13 14.16 19.52
CA PHE A 110 -8.65 12.82 19.22
C PHE A 110 -7.51 12.84 18.20
N CYS A 111 -7.57 13.74 17.22
CA CYS A 111 -6.48 13.97 16.28
C CYS A 111 -5.19 14.38 17.02
N ASN A 112 -5.27 15.26 18.01
CA ASN A 112 -4.12 15.66 18.82
C ASN A 112 -3.52 14.45 19.58
N LYS A 113 -4.36 13.60 20.16
CA LYS A 113 -3.90 12.37 20.83
C LYS A 113 -3.18 11.42 19.88
N ALA A 114 -3.63 11.32 18.62
CA ALA A 114 -2.96 10.50 17.63
C ALA A 114 -1.58 11.07 17.24
N ARG A 115 -1.46 12.41 17.13
CA ARG A 115 -0.16 13.08 16.91
C ARG A 115 0.80 12.84 18.08
N GLU A 116 0.34 13.02 19.30
CA GLU A 116 1.12 12.78 20.52
C GLU A 116 1.54 11.31 20.65
N ALA A 117 0.73 10.38 20.13
CA ALA A 117 1.04 8.95 20.14
C ALA A 117 2.04 8.52 19.04
N GLY A 118 2.45 9.43 18.15
CA GLY A 118 3.48 9.20 17.14
C GLY A 118 2.96 8.72 15.77
N ALA A 119 1.72 9.07 15.40
CA ALA A 119 1.27 8.88 14.02
C ALA A 119 2.15 9.65 13.04
N ASP A 120 2.48 9.04 11.89
CA ASP A 120 3.28 9.72 10.86
C ASP A 120 2.47 10.82 10.19
N GLU A 121 1.16 10.61 10.07
CA GLU A 121 0.22 11.58 9.54
C GLU A 121 -1.10 11.55 10.31
N VAL A 122 -1.72 12.70 10.51
CA VAL A 122 -3.07 12.80 11.11
C VAL A 122 -3.92 13.74 10.30
N ILE A 123 -4.99 13.20 9.73
CA ILE A 123 -5.99 13.94 8.94
C ILE A 123 -7.19 14.19 9.83
N CYS A 124 -7.45 15.48 10.14
CA CYS A 124 -8.53 15.89 11.03
C CYS A 124 -9.73 16.40 10.22
N GLU A 125 -10.46 15.49 9.59
CA GLU A 125 -11.56 15.77 8.67
C GLU A 125 -12.59 14.63 8.71
N PRO A 126 -13.81 14.85 8.13
CA PRO A 126 -14.78 13.79 7.93
C PRO A 126 -14.18 12.62 7.14
N PHE A 127 -14.45 11.39 7.58
CA PHE A 127 -13.81 10.17 7.06
C PHE A 127 -13.92 10.05 5.54
N ARG A 128 -15.11 10.24 4.96
CA ARG A 128 -15.35 10.15 3.52
C ARG A 128 -14.43 11.10 2.74
N GLN A 129 -14.40 12.38 3.13
CA GLN A 129 -13.61 13.40 2.44
C GLN A 129 -12.11 13.12 2.51
N ALA A 130 -11.62 12.70 3.68
CA ALA A 130 -10.23 12.32 3.88
C ALA A 130 -9.84 11.12 3.00
N LEU A 131 -10.65 10.07 3.03
CA LEU A 131 -10.40 8.85 2.27
C LEU A 131 -10.48 9.06 0.75
N GLU A 132 -11.42 9.86 0.23
CA GLU A 132 -11.56 10.16 -1.19
C GLU A 132 -10.30 10.81 -1.78
N ARG A 133 -9.62 11.64 -1.01
CA ARG A 133 -8.39 12.35 -1.43
C ARG A 133 -7.11 11.57 -1.22
N MET A 134 -7.15 10.49 -0.42
CA MET A 134 -5.96 9.69 -0.16
C MET A 134 -5.50 8.97 -1.43
N ASP A 135 -4.17 9.00 -1.64
CA ASP A 135 -3.52 8.15 -2.61
C ASP A 135 -3.54 6.67 -2.16
N ASP A 136 -3.82 5.77 -3.10
CA ASP A 136 -3.92 4.33 -2.88
C ASP A 136 -2.86 3.51 -3.65
N HIS A 137 -1.91 4.17 -4.31
CA HIS A 137 -0.88 3.49 -5.11
C HIS A 137 -0.01 2.51 -4.31
N GLN A 138 0.13 2.74 -2.99
CA GLN A 138 0.87 1.85 -2.11
C GLN A 138 0.03 0.71 -1.53
N GLU A 139 -1.22 0.56 -1.97
CA GLU A 139 -2.14 -0.46 -1.49
C GLU A 139 -2.20 -0.54 0.05
N PRO A 140 -2.69 0.51 0.73
CA PRO A 140 -2.63 0.58 2.18
C PRO A 140 -3.45 -0.50 2.87
N TYR A 141 -3.12 -0.74 4.14
CA TYR A 141 -3.92 -1.53 5.07
C TYR A 141 -4.93 -0.59 5.74
N PHE A 142 -6.20 -0.72 5.43
CA PHE A 142 -7.25 0.08 6.07
C PHE A 142 -7.81 -0.61 7.30
N ILE A 143 -7.86 0.11 8.43
CA ILE A 143 -8.43 -0.38 9.68
C ILE A 143 -9.53 0.56 10.14
N ILE A 144 -10.76 0.05 10.19
CA ILE A 144 -11.95 0.81 10.58
C ILE A 144 -12.23 0.56 12.06
N VAL A 145 -12.03 1.60 12.88
CA VAL A 145 -12.19 1.59 14.36
C VAL A 145 -12.97 2.84 14.77
N THR A 146 -14.04 3.14 14.03
CA THR A 146 -14.83 4.34 14.26
C THR A 146 -15.75 4.20 15.48
N ARG A 147 -16.33 5.33 15.90
CA ARG A 147 -17.27 5.39 17.04
C ARG A 147 -18.69 4.92 16.72
N GLY A 148 -19.06 4.72 15.44
CA GLY A 148 -20.45 4.43 15.08
C GLY A 148 -20.63 3.81 13.70
N HIS A 149 -21.73 3.09 13.55
CA HIS A 149 -22.06 2.34 12.33
C HIS A 149 -22.07 3.21 11.06
N GLN A 150 -22.63 4.41 11.14
CA GLN A 150 -22.68 5.32 9.99
C GLN A 150 -21.30 5.65 9.44
N TYR A 151 -20.33 5.88 10.33
CA TYR A 151 -18.95 6.17 9.91
C TYR A 151 -18.25 4.96 9.30
N ASP A 152 -18.60 3.74 9.76
CA ASP A 152 -18.06 2.51 9.16
C ASP A 152 -18.57 2.35 7.72
N VAL A 153 -19.85 2.60 7.49
CA VAL A 153 -20.47 2.57 6.15
C VAL A 153 -19.79 3.59 5.25
N ASP A 154 -19.62 4.83 5.72
CA ASP A 154 -18.94 5.88 4.96
C ASP A 154 -17.51 5.49 4.58
N CYS A 155 -16.76 4.88 5.52
CA CYS A 155 -15.41 4.38 5.24
C CYS A 155 -15.44 3.26 4.21
N MET A 156 -16.30 2.26 4.39
CA MET A 156 -16.35 1.08 3.50
C MET A 156 -16.71 1.47 2.06
N HIS A 157 -17.67 2.36 1.86
CA HIS A 157 -18.05 2.82 0.51
C HIS A 157 -16.88 3.42 -0.27
N VAL A 158 -15.98 4.15 0.41
CA VAL A 158 -14.80 4.72 -0.25
C VAL A 158 -13.70 3.69 -0.42
N ILE A 159 -13.40 2.91 0.63
CA ILE A 159 -12.27 1.99 0.65
C ILE A 159 -12.46 0.84 -0.35
N LEU A 160 -13.68 0.33 -0.52
CA LEU A 160 -13.98 -0.73 -1.49
C LEU A 160 -13.73 -0.32 -2.95
N GLY A 161 -13.72 0.98 -3.25
CA GLY A 161 -13.36 1.52 -4.56
C GLY A 161 -11.87 1.81 -4.75
N LYS A 162 -11.04 1.59 -3.71
CA LYS A 162 -9.60 1.87 -3.71
C LYS A 162 -8.77 0.60 -3.80
N ARG A 163 -7.53 0.76 -4.28
CA ARG A 163 -6.52 -0.30 -4.15
C ARG A 163 -6.15 -0.45 -2.68
N HIS A 164 -6.07 -1.69 -2.22
CA HIS A 164 -5.74 -1.98 -0.82
C HIS A 164 -5.14 -3.38 -0.67
N SER A 165 -4.22 -3.53 0.29
CA SER A 165 -3.69 -4.84 0.69
C SER A 165 -4.58 -5.54 1.71
N TYR A 166 -5.33 -4.77 2.51
CA TYR A 166 -6.16 -5.33 3.58
C TYR A 166 -7.22 -4.33 4.04
N ILE A 167 -8.40 -4.83 4.37
CA ILE A 167 -9.45 -4.08 5.09
C ILE A 167 -9.80 -4.85 6.35
N GLY A 168 -9.65 -4.19 7.50
CA GLY A 168 -10.05 -4.72 8.80
C GLY A 168 -11.06 -3.81 9.48
N MET A 169 -12.10 -4.39 10.08
CA MET A 169 -13.06 -3.64 10.86
C MET A 169 -13.14 -4.19 12.28
N MET A 170 -13.04 -3.31 13.28
CA MET A 170 -13.28 -3.64 14.68
C MET A 170 -14.69 -3.23 15.09
N GLY A 171 -15.48 -4.20 15.48
CA GLY A 171 -16.84 -3.98 15.93
C GLY A 171 -17.45 -5.24 16.54
N SER A 172 -18.63 -5.14 17.13
CA SER A 172 -19.36 -6.31 17.57
C SER A 172 -19.77 -7.19 16.37
N LYS A 173 -19.92 -8.49 16.59
CA LYS A 173 -20.35 -9.42 15.52
C LYS A 173 -21.62 -8.95 14.83
N VAL A 174 -22.57 -8.38 15.58
CA VAL A 174 -23.84 -7.85 15.04
C VAL A 174 -23.56 -6.65 14.12
N ARG A 175 -22.69 -5.70 14.56
CA ARG A 175 -22.33 -4.51 13.78
C ARG A 175 -21.67 -4.88 12.45
N VAL A 176 -20.71 -5.80 12.47
CA VAL A 176 -20.03 -6.30 11.26
C VAL A 176 -21.01 -7.02 10.34
N LYS A 177 -21.89 -7.88 10.91
CA LYS A 177 -22.91 -8.58 10.12
C LYS A 177 -23.88 -7.62 9.42
N ASN A 178 -24.36 -6.61 10.13
CA ASN A 178 -25.29 -5.63 9.57
C ASN A 178 -24.62 -4.79 8.46
N LEU A 179 -23.36 -4.39 8.65
CA LEU A 179 -22.61 -3.69 7.62
C LEU A 179 -22.47 -4.51 6.36
N LYS A 180 -22.06 -5.79 6.48
CA LYS A 180 -21.94 -6.69 5.33
C LYS A 180 -23.28 -6.90 4.63
N ALA A 181 -24.37 -7.10 5.37
CA ALA A 181 -25.70 -7.27 4.79
C ALA A 181 -26.12 -6.02 3.99
N GLY A 182 -25.92 -4.82 4.54
CA GLY A 182 -26.23 -3.58 3.82
C GLY A 182 -25.43 -3.42 2.53
N LEU A 183 -24.12 -3.70 2.56
CA LEU A 183 -23.28 -3.62 1.37
C LEU A 183 -23.69 -4.64 0.30
N LEU A 184 -24.08 -5.86 0.70
CA LEU A 184 -24.63 -6.86 -0.24
C LEU A 184 -25.96 -6.40 -0.87
N GLU A 185 -26.86 -5.80 -0.09
CA GLU A 185 -28.13 -5.22 -0.59
C GLU A 185 -27.88 -4.07 -1.58
N GLU A 186 -26.80 -3.33 -1.40
CA GLU A 186 -26.33 -2.25 -2.31
C GLU A 186 -25.64 -2.79 -3.57
N GLY A 187 -25.39 -4.11 -3.67
CA GLY A 187 -24.84 -4.77 -4.86
C GLY A 187 -23.33 -4.97 -4.85
N TYR A 188 -22.65 -4.80 -3.71
CA TYR A 188 -21.23 -5.15 -3.61
C TYR A 188 -21.03 -6.67 -3.65
N ASP A 189 -19.92 -7.10 -4.30
CA ASP A 189 -19.58 -8.52 -4.39
C ASP A 189 -19.22 -9.08 -3.01
N ALA A 190 -19.82 -10.24 -2.68
CA ALA A 190 -19.53 -10.96 -1.44
C ALA A 190 -18.04 -11.37 -1.30
N ALA A 191 -17.33 -11.55 -2.42
CA ALA A 191 -15.92 -11.88 -2.43
C ALA A 191 -15.00 -10.72 -1.95
N LEU A 192 -15.54 -9.48 -1.96
CA LEU A 192 -14.84 -8.30 -1.48
C LEU A 192 -15.09 -8.01 0.02
N LEU A 193 -16.03 -8.73 0.65
CA LEU A 193 -16.51 -8.51 2.01
C LEU A 193 -16.15 -9.68 2.95
#